data_7b1d11743c1b51dc50d0ec5633578b9c
#
_entry.id   7b1d11743c1b51dc50d0ec5633578b9c
#
_cell.length_a   1.000
_cell.length_b   1.000
_cell.length_c   1.000
_cell.angle_alpha   90.00
_cell.angle_beta   90.00
_cell.angle_gamma   90.00
#
_symmetry.space_group_name_H-M   'P 1'
#
loop_
_entity.id
_entity.type
_entity.pdbx_description
1 polymer ?
#
loop_
_entity_poly.entity_id
_entity_poly.type
_entity_poly.pdbx_seq_one_letter_code
_entity_poly.pdbx_strand_id
1 'polypeptide(L)'
;PHNYVFPDGASIIAAPRLYGNLAAFGYPELSMDVRTDMDLAEEIVNKASQQTDIYRLDAAWSDRFGHPLSVDQGTFVPLYYLRKAGFTGPIVIMAPRFDDYDSMTRLGDIVIKAAKTLGRRIAVIASGDLSHRLLQGSPNGYTPNGAVFDKLVMEALLKQNLSGLTDLSRSFIDEIATCGLPSVYFLFGALRHFRPVMPVYAYEAPFGVGYGVALYLPEGQEDQVVKRAPSDIRVRLARESITYYLQHHALMAVPKDLPEELQDQAGTFVSLHKGSRLRGCIGTFLPMHLNTASEIIHNAVSAATRDPRFSPVSLEELADIDISVDVLGRPEAVTSASELNPKKYGVIV
;
A
#
# COMPACT_ATOMS: atom_id res chain seq x y z
N PRO A 1 12.73 -4.58 -4.59
CA PRO A 1 14.01 -3.84 -4.61
C PRO A 1 14.50 -3.62 -6.04
N HIS A 2 14.98 -2.38 -6.34
CA HIS A 2 15.44 -2.04 -7.69
C HIS A 2 16.96 -2.11 -7.84
N ASN A 3 17.69 -2.11 -6.72
CA ASN A 3 19.16 -1.98 -6.74
C ASN A 3 19.90 -3.28 -6.98
N TYR A 4 19.24 -4.44 -6.93
CA TYR A 4 19.88 -5.76 -6.93
C TYR A 4 19.25 -6.72 -7.94
N VAL A 5 18.78 -6.17 -9.07
CA VAL A 5 18.18 -6.92 -10.17
C VAL A 5 19.27 -7.46 -11.09
N PHE A 6 19.21 -8.76 -11.37
CA PHE A 6 20.09 -9.43 -12.31
C PHE A 6 19.29 -9.94 -13.53
N PRO A 7 19.91 -10.01 -14.71
CA PRO A 7 19.19 -10.37 -15.93
C PRO A 7 18.72 -11.83 -15.93
N ASP A 8 19.39 -12.71 -15.20
CA ASP A 8 19.24 -14.17 -15.27
C ASP A 8 18.96 -14.85 -13.93
N GLY A 9 18.69 -14.08 -12.87
CA GLY A 9 18.39 -14.65 -11.55
C GLY A 9 17.76 -13.66 -10.60
N ALA A 10 17.03 -14.16 -9.61
CA ALA A 10 16.62 -13.38 -8.46
C ALA A 10 17.80 -13.15 -7.52
N SER A 11 17.71 -12.21 -6.61
CA SER A 11 18.75 -12.02 -5.59
C SER A 11 18.18 -11.94 -4.18
N ILE A 12 19.02 -12.26 -3.19
CA ILE A 12 18.73 -12.20 -1.77
C ILE A 12 19.89 -11.57 -1.02
N ILE A 13 19.60 -10.61 -0.14
CA ILE A 13 20.63 -9.96 0.66
C ILE A 13 20.90 -10.78 1.93
N ALA A 14 22.14 -11.25 2.06
CA ALA A 14 22.67 -12.04 3.17
C ALA A 14 23.68 -11.22 3.98
N ALA A 15 23.26 -10.07 4.50
CA ALA A 15 24.05 -9.22 5.39
C ALA A 15 23.29 -9.06 6.72
N PRO A 16 23.94 -9.21 7.89
CA PRO A 16 23.26 -9.26 9.20
C PRO A 16 22.47 -7.99 9.55
N ARG A 17 22.95 -6.83 9.06
CA ARG A 17 22.32 -5.52 9.25
C ARG A 17 22.41 -4.73 7.96
N LEU A 18 21.36 -3.96 7.71
CA LEU A 18 21.27 -3.10 6.54
C LEU A 18 20.78 -1.72 6.96
N TYR A 19 21.37 -0.71 6.38
CA TYR A 19 20.94 0.67 6.52
C TYR A 19 20.32 1.16 5.22
N GLY A 20 19.33 2.05 5.31
CA GLY A 20 18.76 2.74 4.17
C GLY A 20 18.17 4.08 4.57
N ASN A 21 18.07 4.98 3.60
CA ASN A 21 17.42 6.28 3.76
C ASN A 21 16.75 6.73 2.45
N LEU A 22 16.02 7.83 2.51
CA LEU A 22 15.37 8.44 1.35
C LEU A 22 16.05 9.77 0.93
N ALA A 23 17.36 9.91 1.20
CA ALA A 23 18.11 11.12 0.83
C ALA A 23 18.07 11.43 -0.68
N ALA A 24 18.13 10.40 -1.53
CA ALA A 24 18.01 10.55 -2.98
C ALA A 24 16.64 11.12 -3.43
N PHE A 25 15.63 11.06 -2.56
CA PHE A 25 14.29 11.61 -2.76
C PHE A 25 14.06 12.93 -2.02
N GLY A 26 15.09 13.52 -1.41
CA GLY A 26 15.02 14.78 -0.69
C GLY A 26 14.64 14.67 0.80
N TYR A 27 14.59 13.44 1.36
CA TYR A 27 14.23 13.17 2.76
C TYR A 27 15.32 12.40 3.50
N PRO A 28 16.50 13.02 3.74
CA PRO A 28 17.65 12.36 4.39
C PRO A 28 17.37 11.97 5.86
N GLU A 29 16.44 12.65 6.51
CA GLU A 29 16.01 12.36 7.88
C GLU A 29 15.21 11.04 7.99
N LEU A 30 14.60 10.60 6.90
CA LEU A 30 13.92 9.31 6.86
C LEU A 30 14.95 8.22 6.61
N SER A 31 15.36 7.57 7.68
CA SER A 31 16.33 6.49 7.65
C SER A 31 15.91 5.32 8.52
N MET A 32 16.44 4.14 8.24
CA MET A 32 16.23 2.96 9.05
C MET A 32 17.43 2.04 9.07
N ASP A 33 17.59 1.36 10.19
CA ASP A 33 18.49 0.23 10.39
C ASP A 33 17.66 -1.02 10.64
N VAL A 34 17.94 -2.08 9.91
CA VAL A 34 17.17 -3.33 9.97
C VAL A 34 18.08 -4.54 10.13
N ARG A 35 17.60 -5.54 10.85
CA ARG A 35 18.28 -6.83 10.99
C ARG A 35 17.75 -7.79 9.94
N THR A 36 18.63 -8.60 9.38
CA THR A 36 18.25 -9.72 8.51
C THR A 36 18.04 -10.99 9.35
N ASP A 37 16.98 -11.76 9.05
CA ASP A 37 16.89 -13.16 9.50
C ASP A 37 17.84 -13.98 8.64
N MET A 38 19.09 -14.11 9.10
CA MET A 38 20.15 -14.79 8.36
C MET A 38 19.85 -16.27 8.16
N ASP A 39 19.29 -16.94 9.16
CA ASP A 39 18.94 -18.35 9.06
C ASP A 39 17.90 -18.57 7.96
N LEU A 40 16.90 -17.70 7.89
CA LEU A 40 15.86 -17.76 6.85
C LEU A 40 16.43 -17.42 5.47
N ALA A 41 17.30 -16.42 5.37
CA ALA A 41 17.96 -16.06 4.12
C ALA A 41 18.79 -17.22 3.56
N GLU A 42 19.62 -17.88 4.39
CA GLU A 42 20.45 -19.02 3.98
C GLU A 42 19.58 -20.25 3.62
N GLU A 43 18.52 -20.53 4.38
CA GLU A 43 17.62 -21.64 4.05
C GLU A 43 16.88 -21.42 2.71
N ILE A 44 16.50 -20.17 2.42
CA ILE A 44 15.93 -19.82 1.11
C ILE A 44 16.96 -20.06 0.01
N VAL A 45 18.19 -19.58 0.16
CA VAL A 45 19.27 -19.79 -0.82
C VAL A 45 19.51 -21.28 -1.06
N ASN A 46 19.65 -22.07 0.00
CA ASN A 46 19.89 -23.51 -0.09
C ASN A 46 18.80 -24.27 -0.85
N LYS A 47 17.53 -23.90 -0.64
CA LYS A 47 16.40 -24.51 -1.34
C LYS A 47 16.25 -23.97 -2.78
N ALA A 48 16.47 -22.68 -2.98
CA ALA A 48 16.26 -22.02 -4.26
C ALA A 48 17.34 -22.42 -5.29
N SER A 49 18.61 -22.53 -4.89
CA SER A 49 19.73 -22.90 -5.78
C SER A 49 19.57 -24.28 -6.44
N GLN A 50 18.69 -25.13 -5.92
CA GLN A 50 18.37 -26.43 -6.51
C GLN A 50 17.28 -26.36 -7.60
N GLN A 51 16.56 -25.23 -7.72
CA GLN A 51 15.36 -25.12 -8.55
C GLN A 51 15.31 -23.88 -9.43
N THR A 52 16.11 -22.85 -9.11
CA THR A 52 16.14 -21.58 -9.85
C THR A 52 17.47 -20.85 -9.59
N ASP A 53 17.79 -19.91 -10.47
CA ASP A 53 18.99 -19.08 -10.29
C ASP A 53 18.70 -17.99 -9.24
N ILE A 54 19.55 -17.96 -8.21
CA ILE A 54 19.49 -17.00 -7.12
C ILE A 54 20.89 -16.52 -6.75
N TYR A 55 21.07 -15.21 -6.70
CA TYR A 55 22.31 -14.55 -6.28
C TYR A 55 22.26 -14.24 -4.79
N ARG A 56 23.20 -14.81 -4.04
CA ARG A 56 23.41 -14.47 -2.63
C ARG A 56 24.34 -13.27 -2.53
N LEU A 57 23.82 -12.15 -2.01
CA LEU A 57 24.55 -10.89 -1.89
C LEU A 57 24.99 -10.69 -0.43
N ASP A 58 26.27 -10.89 -0.18
CA ASP A 58 26.91 -10.72 1.13
C ASP A 58 28.03 -9.66 1.08
N ALA A 59 28.76 -9.53 2.18
CA ALA A 59 29.88 -8.61 2.27
C ALA A 59 30.96 -8.88 1.23
N ALA A 60 31.27 -10.15 0.95
CA ALA A 60 32.27 -10.51 -0.05
C ALA A 60 31.82 -10.12 -1.48
N TRP A 61 30.52 -10.27 -1.78
CA TRP A 61 29.95 -9.77 -3.03
C TRP A 61 30.04 -8.25 -3.10
N SER A 62 29.63 -7.54 -2.02
CA SER A 62 29.69 -6.08 -1.92
C SER A 62 31.11 -5.54 -2.16
N ASP A 63 32.10 -6.14 -1.51
CA ASP A 63 33.51 -5.75 -1.65
C ASP A 63 34.04 -6.01 -3.07
N ARG A 64 33.69 -7.14 -3.64
CA ARG A 64 34.12 -7.55 -4.99
C ARG A 64 33.58 -6.61 -6.07
N PHE A 65 32.35 -6.15 -5.96
CA PHE A 65 31.69 -5.34 -6.98
C PHE A 65 31.65 -3.83 -6.63
N GLY A 66 32.13 -3.44 -5.45
CA GLY A 66 32.12 -2.05 -4.99
C GLY A 66 30.68 -1.50 -4.83
N HIS A 67 29.70 -2.38 -4.55
CA HIS A 67 28.30 -2.02 -4.46
C HIS A 67 27.78 -2.24 -3.03
N PRO A 68 27.59 -1.18 -2.22
CA PRO A 68 27.14 -1.31 -0.84
C PRO A 68 25.76 -1.96 -0.75
N LEU A 69 25.60 -2.90 0.18
CA LEU A 69 24.30 -3.48 0.49
C LEU A 69 23.50 -2.53 1.38
N SER A 70 22.29 -2.20 0.96
CA SER A 70 21.42 -1.25 1.64
C SER A 70 19.95 -1.60 1.49
N VAL A 71 19.10 -0.96 2.32
CA VAL A 71 17.65 -0.96 2.13
C VAL A 71 17.32 0.02 1.03
N ASP A 72 16.85 -0.46 -0.10
CA ASP A 72 16.43 0.39 -1.21
C ASP A 72 15.00 0.94 -1.02
N GLN A 73 14.60 1.88 -1.87
CA GLN A 73 13.28 2.52 -1.84
C GLN A 73 12.12 1.50 -1.87
N GLY A 74 12.19 0.49 -2.72
CA GLY A 74 11.12 -0.52 -2.88
C GLY A 74 10.89 -1.34 -1.61
N THR A 75 11.92 -1.49 -0.78
CA THR A 75 11.85 -2.12 0.55
C THR A 75 11.54 -1.08 1.64
N PHE A 76 12.13 0.12 1.54
CA PHE A 76 12.01 1.15 2.56
C PHE A 76 10.57 1.57 2.79
N VAL A 77 9.83 1.86 1.72
CA VAL A 77 8.48 2.43 1.81
C VAL A 77 7.51 1.50 2.57
N PRO A 78 7.30 0.23 2.19
CA PRO A 78 6.41 -0.64 2.95
C PRO A 78 6.91 -0.89 4.38
N LEU A 79 8.22 -1.02 4.56
CA LEU A 79 8.80 -1.26 5.88
C LEU A 79 8.66 -0.04 6.82
N TYR A 80 8.69 1.17 6.28
CA TYR A 80 8.46 2.40 7.04
C TYR A 80 7.07 2.39 7.72
N TYR A 81 6.03 2.03 6.98
CA TYR A 81 4.68 1.92 7.55
C TYR A 81 4.55 0.77 8.55
N LEU A 82 5.19 -0.36 8.29
CA LEU A 82 5.23 -1.47 9.27
C LEU A 82 5.96 -1.07 10.56
N ARG A 83 7.05 -0.33 10.47
CA ARG A 83 7.76 0.20 11.64
C ARG A 83 6.89 1.17 12.45
N LYS A 84 6.16 2.07 11.78
CA LYS A 84 5.16 2.93 12.43
C LYS A 84 4.06 2.14 13.13
N ALA A 85 3.66 1.00 12.58
CA ALA A 85 2.70 0.08 13.19
C ALA A 85 3.31 -0.82 14.28
N GLY A 86 4.58 -0.62 14.66
CA GLY A 86 5.24 -1.34 15.77
C GLY A 86 5.97 -2.61 15.36
N PHE A 87 6.13 -2.93 14.07
CA PHE A 87 6.93 -4.08 13.66
C PHE A 87 8.42 -3.82 13.91
N THR A 88 9.07 -4.69 14.68
CA THR A 88 10.51 -4.60 15.02
C THR A 88 11.29 -5.85 14.64
N GLY A 89 10.63 -6.85 14.03
CA GLY A 89 11.23 -8.11 13.64
C GLY A 89 12.33 -7.99 12.59
N PRO A 90 13.15 -9.05 12.42
CA PRO A 90 14.10 -9.13 11.32
C PRO A 90 13.36 -9.32 9.98
N ILE A 91 14.04 -9.02 8.88
CA ILE A 91 13.50 -9.13 7.52
C ILE A 91 14.44 -9.92 6.63
N VAL A 92 13.93 -10.38 5.49
CA VAL A 92 14.73 -10.85 4.37
C VAL A 92 14.38 -10.01 3.16
N ILE A 93 15.39 -9.43 2.51
CA ILE A 93 15.22 -8.62 1.29
C ILE A 93 15.59 -9.44 0.08
N MET A 94 14.70 -9.47 -0.90
CA MET A 94 14.89 -10.17 -2.16
C MET A 94 14.58 -9.22 -3.32
N ALA A 95 15.35 -9.29 -4.40
CA ALA A 95 15.03 -8.63 -5.64
C ALA A 95 14.58 -9.65 -6.69
N PRO A 96 13.55 -9.31 -7.49
CA PRO A 96 13.01 -10.23 -8.49
C PRO A 96 13.89 -10.31 -9.74
N ARG A 97 13.68 -11.38 -10.52
CA ARG A 97 14.07 -11.43 -11.92
C ARG A 97 12.87 -11.07 -12.81
N PHE A 98 13.13 -10.55 -14.01
CA PHE A 98 12.11 -10.00 -14.90
C PHE A 98 11.89 -10.81 -16.19
N ASP A 99 12.65 -11.86 -16.40
CA ASP A 99 12.63 -12.67 -17.63
C ASP A 99 11.95 -14.04 -17.46
N ASP A 100 11.79 -14.52 -16.21
CA ASP A 100 11.16 -15.81 -15.89
C ASP A 100 10.21 -15.70 -14.70
N TYR A 101 8.92 -15.50 -14.98
CA TYR A 101 7.88 -15.38 -13.95
C TYR A 101 7.54 -16.71 -13.27
N ASP A 102 7.74 -17.83 -13.95
CA ASP A 102 7.56 -19.15 -13.35
C ASP A 102 8.58 -19.41 -12.25
N SER A 103 9.82 -18.95 -12.44
CA SER A 103 10.85 -19.02 -11.39
C SER A 103 10.46 -18.15 -10.18
N MET A 104 9.83 -17.00 -10.40
CA MET A 104 9.32 -16.16 -9.31
C MET A 104 8.21 -16.86 -8.52
N THR A 105 7.31 -17.57 -9.21
CA THR A 105 6.30 -18.39 -8.54
C THR A 105 6.92 -19.53 -7.73
N ARG A 106 7.93 -20.23 -8.28
CA ARG A 106 8.69 -21.25 -7.53
C ARG A 106 9.37 -20.65 -6.31
N LEU A 107 9.97 -19.46 -6.44
CA LEU A 107 10.65 -18.78 -5.34
C LEU A 107 9.70 -18.42 -4.19
N GLY A 108 8.48 -17.96 -4.49
CA GLY A 108 7.45 -17.73 -3.48
C GLY A 108 7.07 -18.99 -2.70
N ASP A 109 6.92 -20.13 -3.39
CA ASP A 109 6.70 -21.44 -2.79
C ASP A 109 7.87 -21.85 -1.88
N ILE A 110 9.10 -21.65 -2.34
CA ILE A 110 10.34 -21.97 -1.60
C ILE A 110 10.43 -21.16 -0.31
N VAL A 111 10.10 -19.87 -0.33
CA VAL A 111 10.15 -19.00 0.85
C VAL A 111 9.22 -19.53 1.95
N ILE A 112 8.01 -19.96 1.62
CA ILE A 112 7.09 -20.54 2.60
C ILE A 112 7.63 -21.88 3.14
N LYS A 113 8.20 -22.71 2.27
CA LYS A 113 8.82 -23.98 2.69
C LYS A 113 10.01 -23.75 3.62
N ALA A 114 10.88 -22.79 3.32
CA ALA A 114 12.01 -22.40 4.17
C ALA A 114 11.54 -21.92 5.55
N ALA A 115 10.54 -21.04 5.58
CA ALA A 115 9.97 -20.56 6.82
C ALA A 115 9.37 -21.70 7.67
N LYS A 116 8.66 -22.65 7.04
CA LYS A 116 8.12 -23.84 7.72
C LYS A 116 9.23 -24.73 8.29
N THR A 117 10.31 -24.96 7.53
CA THR A 117 11.47 -25.77 7.99
C THR A 117 12.06 -25.18 9.28
N LEU A 118 12.14 -23.85 9.38
CA LEU A 118 12.72 -23.15 10.53
C LEU A 118 11.69 -22.80 11.64
N GLY A 119 10.42 -23.17 11.47
CA GLY A 119 9.36 -22.81 12.41
C GLY A 119 9.10 -21.29 12.49
N ARG A 120 9.40 -20.53 11.44
CA ARG A 120 9.19 -19.08 11.36
C ARG A 120 7.77 -18.75 10.95
N ARG A 121 7.15 -17.80 11.65
CA ARG A 121 5.98 -17.09 11.14
C ARG A 121 6.44 -15.88 10.35
N ILE A 122 6.04 -15.78 9.10
CA ILE A 122 6.44 -14.71 8.20
C ILE A 122 5.24 -13.96 7.64
N ALA A 123 5.44 -12.70 7.31
CA ALA A 123 4.60 -11.94 6.39
C ALA A 123 5.39 -11.73 5.09
N VAL A 124 4.77 -12.00 3.97
CA VAL A 124 5.34 -11.80 2.64
C VAL A 124 4.83 -10.48 2.08
N ILE A 125 5.73 -9.62 1.61
CA ILE A 125 5.41 -8.35 0.97
C ILE A 125 5.90 -8.40 -0.46
N ALA A 126 4.98 -8.45 -1.41
CA ALA A 126 5.24 -8.33 -2.84
C ALA A 126 5.14 -6.85 -3.23
N SER A 127 6.27 -6.16 -3.24
CA SER A 127 6.35 -4.73 -3.52
C SER A 127 6.68 -4.49 -5.00
N GLY A 128 5.98 -3.54 -5.62
CA GLY A 128 6.20 -3.10 -6.99
C GLY A 128 5.01 -2.32 -7.51
N ASP A 129 5.28 -1.40 -8.44
CA ASP A 129 4.24 -0.60 -9.07
C ASP A 129 3.64 -1.33 -10.28
N LEU A 130 2.39 -1.01 -10.60
CA LEU A 130 1.71 -1.49 -11.80
C LEU A 130 2.18 -0.69 -13.02
N SER A 131 1.30 -0.20 -13.91
CA SER A 131 1.73 0.58 -15.05
C SER A 131 2.32 1.94 -14.64
N HIS A 132 3.43 2.34 -15.26
CA HIS A 132 3.98 3.70 -15.14
C HIS A 132 3.53 4.63 -16.28
N ARG A 133 2.47 4.28 -17.04
CA ARG A 133 2.06 4.97 -18.28
C ARG A 133 0.56 5.24 -18.37
N LEU A 134 -0.07 5.67 -17.26
CA LEU A 134 -1.52 5.85 -17.19
C LEU A 134 -2.00 7.24 -17.63
N LEU A 135 -1.14 8.26 -17.59
CA LEU A 135 -1.46 9.64 -17.95
C LEU A 135 -0.39 10.21 -18.88
N GLN A 136 -0.74 11.25 -19.66
CA GLN A 136 0.22 11.95 -20.55
C GLN A 136 1.45 12.49 -19.81
N GLY A 137 1.31 12.87 -18.54
CA GLY A 137 2.39 13.34 -17.68
C GLY A 137 3.05 12.26 -16.82
N SER A 138 2.78 10.99 -17.08
CA SER A 138 3.41 9.88 -16.34
C SER A 138 4.92 9.85 -16.55
N PRO A 139 5.71 9.30 -15.57
CA PRO A 139 7.17 9.26 -15.66
C PRO A 139 7.72 8.63 -16.95
N ASN A 140 7.02 7.64 -17.50
CA ASN A 140 7.41 6.91 -18.71
C ASN A 140 6.51 7.18 -19.93
N GLY A 141 5.73 8.26 -19.91
CA GLY A 141 4.78 8.60 -20.96
C GLY A 141 3.41 7.92 -20.77
N TYR A 142 2.64 7.84 -21.85
CA TYR A 142 1.26 7.34 -21.82
C TYR A 142 1.06 6.20 -22.82
N THR A 143 0.30 5.18 -22.41
CA THR A 143 -0.30 4.19 -23.30
C THR A 143 -1.69 3.81 -22.79
N PRO A 144 -2.70 3.63 -23.67
CA PRO A 144 -4.02 3.12 -23.26
C PRO A 144 -3.93 1.70 -22.68
N ASN A 145 -2.90 0.92 -23.05
CA ASN A 145 -2.65 -0.43 -22.54
C ASN A 145 -2.26 -0.43 -21.06
N GLY A 146 -1.81 0.70 -20.49
CA GLY A 146 -1.50 0.82 -19.08
C GLY A 146 -2.70 0.48 -18.18
N ALA A 147 -3.85 1.09 -18.45
CA ALA A 147 -5.08 0.84 -17.69
C ALA A 147 -5.63 -0.59 -17.92
N VAL A 148 -5.42 -1.16 -19.12
CA VAL A 148 -5.79 -2.56 -19.41
C VAL A 148 -4.96 -3.52 -18.55
N PHE A 149 -3.65 -3.30 -18.49
CA PHE A 149 -2.75 -4.10 -17.66
C PHE A 149 -3.10 -4.02 -16.19
N ASP A 150 -3.28 -2.82 -15.64
CA ASP A 150 -3.60 -2.62 -14.23
C ASP A 150 -4.89 -3.35 -13.86
N LYS A 151 -5.91 -3.27 -14.72
CA LYS A 151 -7.15 -4.01 -14.52
C LYS A 151 -6.92 -5.52 -14.51
N LEU A 152 -6.11 -6.07 -15.42
CA LEU A 152 -5.80 -7.50 -15.44
C LEU A 152 -5.09 -7.95 -14.17
N VAL A 153 -4.11 -7.19 -13.68
CA VAL A 153 -3.40 -7.51 -12.43
C VAL A 153 -4.36 -7.45 -11.24
N MET A 154 -5.16 -6.38 -11.13
CA MET A 154 -6.12 -6.23 -10.04
C MET A 154 -7.19 -7.33 -10.07
N GLU A 155 -7.66 -7.75 -11.24
CA GLU A 155 -8.56 -8.89 -11.36
C GLU A 155 -7.89 -10.23 -10.99
N ALA A 156 -6.63 -10.43 -11.38
CA ALA A 156 -5.86 -11.61 -10.99
C ALA A 156 -5.73 -11.69 -9.47
N LEU A 157 -5.40 -10.58 -8.80
CA LEU A 157 -5.35 -10.49 -7.35
C LEU A 157 -6.71 -10.81 -6.71
N LEU A 158 -7.79 -10.18 -7.19
CA LEU A 158 -9.14 -10.37 -6.66
C LEU A 158 -9.62 -11.83 -6.80
N LYS A 159 -9.40 -12.43 -7.97
CA LYS A 159 -9.82 -13.80 -8.28
C LYS A 159 -8.83 -14.86 -7.79
N GLN A 160 -7.69 -14.44 -7.25
CA GLN A 160 -6.57 -15.31 -6.85
C GLN A 160 -6.14 -16.25 -7.99
N ASN A 161 -6.06 -15.72 -9.21
CA ASN A 161 -5.80 -16.49 -10.41
C ASN A 161 -4.93 -15.71 -11.41
N LEU A 162 -3.78 -16.29 -11.78
CA LEU A 162 -2.83 -15.71 -12.73
C LEU A 162 -3.21 -15.90 -14.21
N SER A 163 -4.23 -16.67 -14.55
CA SER A 163 -4.51 -17.07 -15.95
C SER A 163 -4.63 -15.88 -16.91
N GLY A 164 -5.10 -14.72 -16.47
CA GLY A 164 -5.16 -13.50 -17.27
C GLY A 164 -3.80 -12.81 -17.51
N LEU A 165 -2.74 -13.24 -16.83
CA LEU A 165 -1.40 -12.66 -16.91
C LEU A 165 -0.38 -13.55 -17.61
N THR A 166 -0.69 -14.86 -17.79
CA THR A 166 0.26 -15.85 -18.34
C THR A 166 0.56 -15.65 -19.83
N ASP A 167 -0.40 -15.11 -20.58
CA ASP A 167 -0.31 -14.96 -22.03
C ASP A 167 0.12 -13.55 -22.47
N LEU A 168 0.54 -12.70 -21.54
CA LEU A 168 1.02 -11.35 -21.86
C LEU A 168 2.35 -11.44 -22.62
N SER A 169 2.38 -10.84 -23.82
CA SER A 169 3.59 -10.80 -24.62
C SER A 169 4.65 -9.91 -23.99
N ARG A 170 5.93 -10.23 -24.23
CA ARG A 170 7.05 -9.41 -23.73
C ARG A 170 6.93 -7.96 -24.21
N SER A 171 6.56 -7.75 -25.47
CA SER A 171 6.37 -6.40 -26.03
C SER A 171 5.27 -5.61 -25.32
N PHE A 172 4.19 -6.26 -24.91
CA PHE A 172 3.14 -5.62 -24.14
C PHE A 172 3.66 -5.22 -22.74
N ILE A 173 4.39 -6.10 -22.04
CA ILE A 173 4.97 -5.82 -20.74
C ILE A 173 5.98 -4.67 -20.80
N ASP A 174 6.85 -4.66 -21.79
CA ASP A 174 7.83 -3.59 -22.01
C ASP A 174 7.13 -2.24 -22.33
N GLU A 175 6.01 -2.28 -23.07
CA GLU A 175 5.19 -1.10 -23.32
C GLU A 175 4.59 -0.51 -22.05
N ILE A 176 4.18 -1.34 -21.08
CA ILE A 176 3.52 -0.91 -19.83
C ILE A 176 4.49 -0.26 -18.86
N ALA A 177 5.77 -0.62 -18.90
CA ALA A 177 6.82 -0.18 -17.98
C ALA A 177 6.48 -0.49 -16.50
N THR A 178 5.98 -1.69 -16.23
CA THR A 178 5.68 -2.18 -14.86
C THR A 178 6.92 -2.74 -14.18
N CYS A 179 7.03 -2.56 -12.87
CA CYS A 179 8.03 -3.26 -12.05
C CYS A 179 7.40 -4.29 -11.09
N GLY A 180 6.08 -4.29 -10.91
CA GLY A 180 5.38 -5.12 -9.93
C GLY A 180 5.07 -6.55 -10.40
N LEU A 181 5.05 -6.81 -11.70
CA LEU A 181 4.58 -8.09 -12.22
C LEU A 181 5.33 -9.32 -11.67
N PRO A 182 6.68 -9.35 -11.59
CA PRO A 182 7.39 -10.49 -10.99
C PRO A 182 7.06 -10.69 -9.52
N SER A 183 6.83 -9.61 -8.77
CA SER A 183 6.42 -9.67 -7.36
C SER A 183 5.01 -10.26 -7.19
N VAL A 184 4.10 -10.01 -8.13
CA VAL A 184 2.77 -10.65 -8.17
C VAL A 184 2.91 -12.17 -8.36
N TYR A 185 3.72 -12.63 -9.30
CA TYR A 185 3.96 -14.06 -9.48
C TYR A 185 4.58 -14.72 -8.24
N PHE A 186 5.53 -14.04 -7.61
CA PHE A 186 6.12 -14.49 -6.34
C PHE A 186 5.05 -14.63 -5.24
N LEU A 187 4.17 -13.64 -5.09
CA LEU A 187 3.07 -13.68 -4.13
C LEU A 187 2.17 -14.89 -4.37
N PHE A 188 1.79 -15.17 -5.60
CA PHE A 188 0.95 -16.32 -5.93
C PHE A 188 1.64 -17.66 -5.61
N GLY A 189 2.96 -17.72 -5.75
CA GLY A 189 3.74 -18.87 -5.28
C GLY A 189 3.60 -19.10 -3.77
N ALA A 190 3.70 -18.03 -2.99
CA ALA A 190 3.53 -18.07 -1.54
C ALA A 190 2.09 -18.45 -1.12
N LEU A 191 1.08 -17.94 -1.84
CA LEU A 191 -0.34 -18.20 -1.56
C LEU A 191 -0.76 -19.66 -1.74
N ARG A 192 -0.02 -20.50 -2.46
CA ARG A 192 -0.32 -21.93 -2.67
C ARG A 192 -0.37 -22.76 -1.38
N HIS A 193 0.15 -22.24 -0.27
CA HIS A 193 0.34 -22.98 0.99
C HIS A 193 -0.84 -22.89 1.96
N PHE A 194 -1.83 -22.08 1.67
CA PHE A 194 -3.02 -21.90 2.50
C PHE A 194 -4.21 -21.48 1.64
N ARG A 195 -5.39 -21.50 2.22
CA ARG A 195 -6.59 -20.90 1.60
C ARG A 195 -6.64 -19.43 2.02
N PRO A 196 -6.31 -18.51 1.14
CA PRO A 196 -6.30 -17.10 1.50
C PRO A 196 -7.69 -16.48 1.42
N VAL A 197 -7.98 -15.61 2.36
CA VAL A 197 -9.05 -14.62 2.25
C VAL A 197 -8.42 -13.25 2.02
N MET A 198 -9.10 -12.37 1.31
CA MET A 198 -8.57 -11.05 0.96
C MET A 198 -9.45 -9.95 1.59
N PRO A 199 -9.13 -9.54 2.84
CA PRO A 199 -9.92 -8.54 3.56
C PRO A 199 -9.68 -7.11 3.10
N VAL A 200 -8.57 -6.84 2.38
CA VAL A 200 -8.22 -5.51 1.88
C VAL A 200 -7.89 -5.59 0.40
N TYR A 201 -8.49 -4.69 -0.38
CA TYR A 201 -8.26 -4.55 -1.80
C TYR A 201 -8.53 -3.10 -2.21
N ALA A 202 -7.53 -2.44 -2.77
CA ALA A 202 -7.64 -1.06 -3.22
C ALA A 202 -6.76 -0.81 -4.45
N TYR A 203 -7.17 0.17 -5.27
CA TYR A 203 -6.40 0.61 -6.42
C TYR A 203 -6.55 2.11 -6.61
N GLU A 204 -5.43 2.81 -6.81
CA GLU A 204 -5.38 4.23 -7.15
C GLU A 204 -4.27 4.51 -8.17
N ALA A 205 -4.38 5.63 -8.90
CA ALA A 205 -3.38 6.03 -9.88
C ALA A 205 -3.20 7.56 -9.96
N PRO A 206 -2.95 8.25 -8.83
CA PRO A 206 -3.01 9.72 -8.75
C PRO A 206 -1.94 10.43 -9.59
N PHE A 207 -0.81 9.77 -9.88
CA PHE A 207 0.35 10.37 -10.56
C PHE A 207 0.67 9.70 -11.91
N GLY A 208 -0.28 8.96 -12.47
CA GLY A 208 -0.08 8.21 -13.71
C GLY A 208 0.71 6.90 -13.54
N VAL A 209 0.91 6.48 -12.29
CA VAL A 209 1.44 5.17 -11.90
C VAL A 209 0.35 4.41 -11.16
N GLY A 210 0.12 3.16 -11.52
CA GLY A 210 -0.88 2.30 -10.87
C GLY A 210 -0.36 1.74 -9.53
N TYR A 211 -1.12 1.95 -8.47
CA TYR A 211 -0.87 1.43 -7.13
C TYR A 211 -2.01 0.50 -6.72
N GLY A 212 -1.71 -0.78 -6.63
CA GLY A 212 -2.63 -1.80 -6.13
C GLY A 212 -2.25 -2.23 -4.71
N VAL A 213 -3.24 -2.39 -3.85
CA VAL A 213 -3.05 -2.97 -2.51
C VAL A 213 -3.97 -4.17 -2.38
N ALA A 214 -3.40 -5.31 -2.02
CA ALA A 214 -4.15 -6.52 -1.67
C ALA A 214 -3.51 -7.17 -0.44
N LEU A 215 -4.32 -7.47 0.56
CA LEU A 215 -3.89 -8.20 1.76
C LEU A 215 -4.57 -9.56 1.78
N TYR A 216 -3.77 -10.61 1.94
CA TYR A 216 -4.26 -11.99 2.07
C TYR A 216 -3.94 -12.52 3.45
N LEU A 217 -4.92 -13.13 4.07
CA LEU A 217 -4.79 -13.81 5.35
C LEU A 217 -5.18 -15.28 5.22
N PRO A 218 -4.64 -16.18 6.04
CA PRO A 218 -5.20 -17.51 6.19
C PRO A 218 -6.67 -17.43 6.62
N GLU A 219 -7.51 -18.32 6.07
CA GLU A 219 -8.92 -18.44 6.44
C GLU A 219 -9.10 -18.53 7.97
N GLY A 220 -10.06 -17.79 8.52
CA GLY A 220 -10.33 -17.71 9.96
C GLY A 220 -9.47 -16.69 10.73
N GLN A 221 -8.65 -15.89 10.04
CA GLN A 221 -7.85 -14.81 10.67
C GLN A 221 -8.33 -13.39 10.29
N GLU A 222 -9.45 -13.26 9.61
CA GLU A 222 -10.01 -12.00 9.11
C GLU A 222 -10.24 -10.99 10.22
N ASP A 223 -10.79 -11.45 11.35
CA ASP A 223 -11.06 -10.62 12.54
C ASP A 223 -9.79 -9.98 13.13
N GLN A 224 -8.60 -10.52 12.82
CA GLN A 224 -7.35 -9.97 13.34
C GLN A 224 -6.96 -8.67 12.63
N VAL A 225 -7.37 -8.47 11.38
CA VAL A 225 -7.14 -7.23 10.64
C VAL A 225 -8.03 -6.12 11.16
N VAL A 226 -9.31 -6.43 11.35
CA VAL A 226 -10.28 -5.45 11.88
C VAL A 226 -9.92 -4.99 13.29
N LYS A 227 -9.31 -5.88 14.11
CA LYS A 227 -8.91 -5.57 15.48
C LYS A 227 -7.53 -4.92 15.61
N ARG A 228 -6.65 -5.01 14.59
CA ARG A 228 -5.24 -4.57 14.68
C ARG A 228 -4.83 -3.48 13.70
N ALA A 229 -5.59 -3.21 12.65
CA ALA A 229 -5.35 -2.01 11.88
C ALA A 229 -5.66 -0.82 12.78
N PRO A 230 -4.69 0.06 13.10
CA PRO A 230 -5.05 1.38 13.56
C PRO A 230 -5.75 2.02 12.36
N SER A 231 -7.09 1.92 12.29
CA SER A 231 -7.84 2.80 11.44
C SER A 231 -7.40 4.20 11.82
N ASP A 232 -7.06 5.04 10.85
CA ASP A 232 -6.81 6.46 11.08
C ASP A 232 -7.87 6.93 12.07
N ILE A 233 -7.47 7.52 13.17
CA ILE A 233 -8.36 7.97 14.24
C ILE A 233 -9.51 8.83 13.71
N ARG A 234 -9.27 9.56 12.61
CA ARG A 234 -10.25 10.41 11.90
C ARG A 234 -11.30 9.54 11.21
N VAL A 235 -10.87 8.51 10.50
CA VAL A 235 -11.77 7.56 9.80
C VAL A 235 -12.59 6.77 10.81
N ARG A 236 -11.97 6.33 11.91
CA ARG A 236 -12.69 5.65 13.00
C ARG A 236 -13.75 6.56 13.62
N LEU A 237 -13.38 7.79 13.95
CA LEU A 237 -14.30 8.78 14.51
C LEU A 237 -15.47 9.07 13.55
N ALA A 238 -15.21 9.22 12.25
CA ALA A 238 -16.23 9.41 11.25
C ALA A 238 -17.19 8.22 11.18
N ARG A 239 -16.68 6.98 11.17
CA ARG A 239 -17.51 5.78 11.15
C ARG A 239 -18.35 5.61 12.40
N GLU A 240 -17.76 5.82 13.57
CA GLU A 240 -18.45 5.78 14.86
C GLU A 240 -19.56 6.83 14.91
N SER A 241 -19.31 8.04 14.40
CA SER A 241 -20.29 9.14 14.35
C SER A 241 -21.48 8.81 13.44
N ILE A 242 -21.22 8.24 12.25
CA ILE A 242 -22.30 7.80 11.34
C ILE A 242 -23.09 6.66 12.00
N THR A 243 -22.41 5.66 12.55
CA THR A 243 -23.06 4.53 13.22
C THR A 243 -23.97 5.01 14.35
N TYR A 244 -23.43 5.86 15.22
CA TYR A 244 -24.20 6.42 16.34
C TYR A 244 -25.43 7.19 15.88
N TYR A 245 -25.27 8.03 14.85
CA TYR A 245 -26.39 8.81 14.31
C TYR A 245 -27.48 7.91 13.69
N LEU A 246 -27.09 6.90 12.93
CA LEU A 246 -28.05 5.97 12.32
C LEU A 246 -28.81 5.14 13.35
N GLN A 247 -28.22 4.88 14.51
CA GLN A 247 -28.85 4.14 15.62
C GLN A 247 -29.71 5.02 16.53
N HIS A 248 -29.29 6.26 16.78
CA HIS A 248 -29.87 7.10 17.84
C HIS A 248 -30.53 8.38 17.32
N HIS A 249 -30.39 8.71 16.02
CA HIS A 249 -30.86 9.96 15.39
C HIS A 249 -30.35 11.23 16.11
N ALA A 250 -29.17 11.13 16.75
CA ALA A 250 -28.50 12.20 17.47
C ALA A 250 -27.01 12.21 17.14
N LEU A 251 -26.37 13.39 17.20
CA LEU A 251 -24.93 13.50 17.05
C LEU A 251 -24.22 12.88 18.26
N MET A 252 -23.14 12.17 17.98
CA MET A 252 -22.26 11.63 19.01
C MET A 252 -21.55 12.78 19.74
N ALA A 253 -21.39 12.66 21.05
CA ALA A 253 -20.58 13.59 21.82
C ALA A 253 -19.10 13.47 21.42
N VAL A 254 -18.38 14.59 21.45
CA VAL A 254 -16.92 14.58 21.24
C VAL A 254 -16.25 13.75 22.34
N PRO A 255 -15.37 12.80 22.01
CA PRO A 255 -14.62 12.01 23.00
C PRO A 255 -13.82 12.89 23.95
N LYS A 256 -13.74 12.51 25.25
CA LYS A 256 -13.05 13.31 26.27
C LYS A 256 -11.52 13.28 26.09
N ASP A 257 -10.98 12.15 25.66
CA ASP A 257 -9.54 11.94 25.47
C ASP A 257 -9.21 12.05 24.00
N LEU A 258 -9.11 13.29 23.48
CA LEU A 258 -8.75 13.56 22.10
C LEU A 258 -7.25 13.50 21.89
N PRO A 259 -6.75 12.76 20.89
CA PRO A 259 -5.39 12.90 20.40
C PRO A 259 -5.09 14.35 19.99
N GLU A 260 -3.82 14.76 20.14
CA GLU A 260 -3.36 16.12 19.84
C GLU A 260 -3.76 16.57 18.44
N GLU A 261 -3.67 15.70 17.45
CA GLU A 261 -4.03 15.95 16.04
C GLU A 261 -5.53 16.27 15.79
N LEU A 262 -6.40 16.02 16.76
CA LEU A 262 -7.85 16.32 16.68
C LEU A 262 -8.30 17.49 17.57
N GLN A 263 -7.38 18.07 18.33
CA GLN A 263 -7.70 19.16 19.28
C GLN A 263 -7.77 20.53 18.62
N ASP A 264 -6.96 20.76 17.58
CA ASP A 264 -6.93 22.01 16.85
C ASP A 264 -8.15 22.18 15.94
N GLN A 265 -8.42 23.42 15.53
CA GLN A 265 -9.45 23.73 14.56
C GLN A 265 -8.96 23.59 13.13
N ALA A 266 -9.64 22.77 12.32
CA ALA A 266 -9.38 22.65 10.89
C ALA A 266 -10.68 22.36 10.14
N GLY A 267 -10.76 22.82 8.89
CA GLY A 267 -11.79 22.36 7.97
C GLY A 267 -11.56 20.89 7.63
N THR A 268 -12.62 20.14 7.40
CA THR A 268 -12.51 18.71 7.04
C THR A 268 -13.47 18.34 5.92
N PHE A 269 -13.08 17.36 5.11
CA PHE A 269 -14.00 16.68 4.19
C PHE A 269 -14.12 15.22 4.59
N VAL A 270 -15.34 14.70 4.57
CA VAL A 270 -15.60 13.28 4.76
C VAL A 270 -16.22 12.75 3.50
N SER A 271 -15.55 11.79 2.86
CA SER A 271 -16.01 11.14 1.64
C SER A 271 -16.35 9.67 1.92
N LEU A 272 -17.47 9.25 1.39
CA LEU A 272 -18.02 7.91 1.49
C LEU A 272 -18.01 7.28 0.10
N HIS A 273 -17.47 6.07 -0.02
CA HIS A 273 -17.41 5.33 -1.27
C HIS A 273 -18.01 3.93 -1.09
N LYS A 274 -18.68 3.43 -2.11
CA LYS A 274 -19.11 2.04 -2.22
C LYS A 274 -18.41 1.41 -3.42
N GLY A 275 -17.36 0.61 -3.13
CA GLY A 275 -16.38 0.24 -4.13
C GLY A 275 -15.70 1.50 -4.72
N SER A 276 -15.60 1.61 -6.04
CA SER A 276 -15.01 2.77 -6.72
C SER A 276 -15.95 3.96 -6.92
N ARG A 277 -17.20 3.91 -6.41
CA ARG A 277 -18.20 4.95 -6.66
C ARG A 277 -18.39 5.83 -5.44
N LEU A 278 -18.40 7.16 -5.64
CA LEU A 278 -18.77 8.11 -4.62
C LEU A 278 -20.20 7.83 -4.14
N ARG A 279 -20.41 7.80 -2.81
CA ARG A 279 -21.70 7.55 -2.16
C ARG A 279 -22.15 8.71 -1.26
N GLY A 280 -21.25 9.60 -0.91
CA GLY A 280 -21.50 10.83 -0.17
C GLY A 280 -20.19 11.59 0.05
N CYS A 281 -20.24 12.91 0.06
CA CYS A 281 -19.08 13.73 0.38
C CYS A 281 -19.55 15.11 0.84
N ILE A 282 -19.31 15.43 2.10
CA ILE A 282 -19.57 16.77 2.66
C ILE A 282 -18.33 17.20 3.45
N GLY A 283 -18.06 18.49 3.40
CA GLY A 283 -16.98 19.09 4.17
C GLY A 283 -17.11 20.58 4.30
N THR A 284 -16.22 21.13 5.09
CA THR A 284 -16.05 22.56 5.36
C THR A 284 -14.60 22.93 5.06
N PHE A 285 -14.37 23.99 4.31
CA PHE A 285 -13.01 24.47 4.01
C PHE A 285 -12.45 25.36 5.13
N LEU A 286 -13.32 25.95 5.95
CA LEU A 286 -12.97 26.64 7.20
C LEU A 286 -13.57 25.88 8.37
N PRO A 287 -12.92 25.87 9.55
CA PRO A 287 -13.48 25.22 10.73
C PRO A 287 -14.76 25.92 11.18
N MET A 288 -15.81 25.15 11.38
CA MET A 288 -17.12 25.62 11.87
C MET A 288 -17.36 25.21 13.33
N HIS A 289 -16.50 24.32 13.87
CA HIS A 289 -16.63 23.75 15.21
C HIS A 289 -15.37 23.98 16.05
N LEU A 290 -15.44 23.65 17.34
CA LEU A 290 -14.41 23.95 18.34
C LEU A 290 -13.09 23.21 18.12
N ASN A 291 -13.11 22.07 17.45
CA ASN A 291 -11.93 21.25 17.15
C ASN A 291 -12.21 20.34 15.94
N THR A 292 -11.14 19.77 15.38
CA THR A 292 -11.18 18.85 14.23
C THR A 292 -12.06 17.62 14.51
N ALA A 293 -12.11 17.11 15.75
CA ALA A 293 -12.98 16.00 16.10
C ALA A 293 -14.45 16.34 15.90
N SER A 294 -14.88 17.49 16.38
CA SER A 294 -16.27 17.98 16.22
C SER A 294 -16.60 18.22 14.76
N GLU A 295 -15.65 18.77 13.98
CA GLU A 295 -15.78 18.97 12.54
C GLU A 295 -16.02 17.66 11.80
N ILE A 296 -15.22 16.63 12.10
CA ILE A 296 -15.36 15.28 11.51
C ILE A 296 -16.73 14.68 11.86
N ILE A 297 -17.17 14.76 13.13
CA ILE A 297 -18.46 14.21 13.58
C ILE A 297 -19.61 14.79 12.75
N HIS A 298 -19.65 16.12 12.58
CA HIS A 298 -20.72 16.79 11.85
C HIS A 298 -20.66 16.52 10.34
N ASN A 299 -19.48 16.56 9.74
CA ASN A 299 -19.30 16.33 8.31
C ASN A 299 -19.54 14.86 7.94
N ALA A 300 -19.15 13.90 8.78
CA ALA A 300 -19.41 12.48 8.57
C ALA A 300 -20.92 12.18 8.53
N VAL A 301 -21.66 12.67 9.52
CA VAL A 301 -23.12 12.51 9.56
C VAL A 301 -23.78 13.22 8.36
N SER A 302 -23.30 14.41 8.00
CA SER A 302 -23.83 15.15 6.86
C SER A 302 -23.55 14.45 5.53
N ALA A 303 -22.36 13.88 5.34
CA ALA A 303 -22.00 13.09 4.15
C ALA A 303 -22.89 11.85 4.01
N ALA A 304 -23.23 11.21 5.13
CA ALA A 304 -24.07 10.00 5.12
C ALA A 304 -25.56 10.29 4.94
N THR A 305 -26.07 11.46 5.38
CA THR A 305 -27.51 11.68 5.51
C THR A 305 -28.05 12.94 4.85
N ARG A 306 -27.18 13.88 4.48
CA ARG A 306 -27.58 15.22 3.99
C ARG A 306 -26.93 15.62 2.67
N ASP A 307 -26.16 14.76 2.04
CA ASP A 307 -25.63 15.02 0.70
C ASP A 307 -26.78 14.95 -0.31
N PRO A 308 -27.14 16.07 -0.98
CA PRO A 308 -28.32 16.14 -1.83
C PRO A 308 -28.22 15.27 -3.10
N ARG A 309 -27.03 14.76 -3.40
CA ARG A 309 -26.79 13.90 -4.57
C ARG A 309 -27.18 12.44 -4.33
N PHE A 310 -27.40 12.05 -3.07
CA PHE A 310 -27.59 10.65 -2.67
C PHE A 310 -28.72 10.52 -1.64
N SER A 311 -29.37 9.36 -1.62
CA SER A 311 -30.26 8.98 -0.51
C SER A 311 -29.48 8.77 0.78
N PRO A 312 -30.07 8.97 1.96
CA PRO A 312 -29.41 8.64 3.24
C PRO A 312 -28.87 7.21 3.28
N VAL A 313 -27.70 7.05 3.85
CA VAL A 313 -27.06 5.74 4.07
C VAL A 313 -27.83 4.97 5.15
N SER A 314 -28.05 3.66 4.95
CA SER A 314 -28.59 2.78 5.98
C SER A 314 -27.46 2.15 6.84
N LEU A 315 -27.84 1.66 8.03
CA LEU A 315 -26.87 0.97 8.91
C LEU A 315 -26.31 -0.29 8.27
N GLU A 316 -27.12 -1.02 7.49
CA GLU A 316 -26.71 -2.22 6.76
C GLU A 316 -25.73 -1.87 5.62
N GLU A 317 -26.01 -0.75 4.89
CA GLU A 317 -25.14 -0.29 3.82
C GLU A 317 -23.79 0.20 4.34
N LEU A 318 -23.72 0.73 5.58
CA LEU A 318 -22.50 1.27 6.16
C LEU A 318 -21.36 0.22 6.26
N ALA A 319 -21.71 -1.06 6.33
CA ALA A 319 -20.72 -2.14 6.34
C ALA A 319 -19.90 -2.23 5.04
N ASP A 320 -20.50 -1.82 3.91
CA ASP A 320 -19.90 -1.87 2.57
C ASP A 320 -19.31 -0.49 2.15
N ILE A 321 -19.29 0.48 3.06
CA ILE A 321 -18.81 1.84 2.75
C ILE A 321 -17.38 2.04 3.25
N ASP A 322 -16.51 2.44 2.33
CA ASP A 322 -15.20 2.98 2.62
C ASP A 322 -15.31 4.47 2.97
N ILE A 323 -14.60 4.89 4.01
CA ILE A 323 -14.59 6.27 4.50
C ILE A 323 -13.19 6.84 4.38
N SER A 324 -13.09 8.05 3.82
CA SER A 324 -11.88 8.86 3.89
C SER A 324 -12.17 10.20 4.57
N VAL A 325 -11.16 10.72 5.28
CA VAL A 325 -11.25 12.01 5.98
C VAL A 325 -10.03 12.84 5.63
N ASP A 326 -10.27 13.98 5.01
CA ASP A 326 -9.23 14.96 4.72
C ASP A 326 -9.32 16.10 5.76
N VAL A 327 -8.18 16.44 6.37
CA VAL A 327 -8.04 17.59 7.26
C VAL A 327 -7.26 18.66 6.52
N LEU A 328 -7.88 19.81 6.35
CA LEU A 328 -7.31 20.90 5.56
C LEU A 328 -6.34 21.74 6.37
N GLY A 329 -5.25 22.18 5.70
CA GLY A 329 -4.41 23.24 6.20
C GLY A 329 -5.12 24.59 6.25
N ARG A 330 -4.50 25.57 6.87
CA ARG A 330 -5.05 26.96 6.86
C ARG A 330 -5.04 27.50 5.44
N PRO A 331 -6.12 28.15 4.99
CA PRO A 331 -6.15 28.80 3.69
C PRO A 331 -5.09 29.89 3.60
N GLU A 332 -4.38 29.93 2.47
CA GLU A 332 -3.40 30.95 2.14
C GLU A 332 -3.96 31.81 1.00
N ALA A 333 -3.81 33.15 1.11
CA ALA A 333 -4.21 34.05 0.05
C ALA A 333 -3.23 33.94 -1.13
N VAL A 334 -3.75 33.82 -2.34
CA VAL A 334 -2.97 33.72 -3.58
C VAL A 334 -3.23 34.98 -4.40
N THR A 335 -2.17 35.63 -4.85
CA THR A 335 -2.25 36.87 -5.62
C THR A 335 -2.04 36.67 -7.12
N SER A 336 -1.49 35.52 -7.51
CA SER A 336 -1.16 35.20 -8.90
C SER A 336 -1.39 33.71 -9.21
N ALA A 337 -1.84 33.43 -10.43
CA ALA A 337 -2.00 32.05 -10.91
C ALA A 337 -0.70 31.24 -10.91
N SER A 338 0.47 31.91 -10.96
CA SER A 338 1.78 31.25 -10.89
C SER A 338 2.11 30.68 -9.52
N GLU A 339 1.41 31.11 -8.46
CA GLU A 339 1.55 30.59 -7.10
C GLU A 339 0.74 29.32 -6.88
N LEU A 340 -0.17 29.01 -7.80
CA LEU A 340 -1.03 27.81 -7.71
C LEU A 340 -0.21 26.55 -8.01
N ASN A 341 0.01 25.75 -6.98
CA ASN A 341 0.67 24.44 -7.11
C ASN A 341 -0.38 23.33 -6.93
N PRO A 342 -0.88 22.71 -8.03
CA PRO A 342 -1.92 21.69 -7.94
C PRO A 342 -1.50 20.40 -7.23
N LYS A 343 -0.20 20.24 -6.97
CA LYS A 343 0.34 19.11 -6.19
C LYS A 343 0.29 19.37 -4.68
N LYS A 344 0.09 20.62 -4.26
CA LYS A 344 0.14 21.03 -2.86
C LYS A 344 -1.17 21.62 -2.35
N TYR A 345 -1.92 22.30 -3.21
CA TYR A 345 -3.09 23.09 -2.81
C TYR A 345 -4.32 22.74 -3.64
N GLY A 346 -5.48 22.72 -2.99
CA GLY A 346 -6.77 22.96 -3.63
C GLY A 346 -7.01 24.47 -3.78
N VAL A 347 -7.86 24.86 -4.71
CA VAL A 347 -8.21 26.26 -4.95
C VAL A 347 -9.66 26.51 -4.54
N ILE A 348 -9.89 27.56 -3.77
CA ILE A 348 -11.22 28.10 -3.47
C ILE A 348 -11.38 29.35 -4.32
N VAL A 349 -12.39 29.38 -5.19
CA VAL A 349 -12.69 30.48 -6.09
C VAL A 349 -13.95 31.20 -5.61
#